data_3f74981bfb4e05dfba7dabfe489beeef
#
_entry.id   3f74981bfb4e05dfba7dabfe489beeef
#
_cell.length_a   1.000
_cell.length_b   1.000
_cell.length_c   1.000
_cell.angle_alpha   90.00
_cell.angle_beta   90.00
_cell.angle_gamma   90.00
#
_symmetry.space_group_name_H-M   'P 1'
#
loop_
_entity.id
_entity.type
_entity.pdbx_description
1 polymer ?
#
loop_
_entity_poly.entity_id
_entity_poly.type
_entity_poly.pdbx_seq_one_letter_code
_entity_poly.pdbx_strand_id
1 'polypeptide(L)'
;MSANTFDPTLLSRLQFAWVIAWHILLPAFTVGLSSFIAVQEGLWLATGRDVYVRISMFWLKIFAIAFVMGVVIGIVMPFQFGTNWSRYADATANVLSPLFAYEGLTAFFLEAGFLGVLLFGRERVPPRAYFVSAVMVALGTLFSSFWILAANSWMQTPVGYEIVNGQFFVTDWLAVIFSPSFPYRLAHVVVGFFATTGFVVLSVGAYLVRREPSAAEGRTMLSMTLWLLTVLVPLQMLIGDLHGLNTREHQPAKLAAIEARWDTERRVPLTLFAIPSDKAERNYFAIDVPWLGSLILTHNLDGEVKGLKDVPADQRPPVAIPFFAFRIMVGCAGIMLGIVLVGGWLRWRGRLYSTSLFLRLVQLVAPIGFVAVIAGWCVTEVGRQPWTVYGLLRTAQSASPSLSLIHI
;
A
#
# COMPACT_ATOMS: atom_id res chain seq x y z
N MET A 1 -20.38 -9.85 39.78
CA MET A 1 -19.00 -9.80 39.26
C MET A 1 -19.09 -9.88 37.76
N SER A 2 -19.11 -8.76 37.04
CA SER A 2 -19.05 -8.74 35.58
C SER A 2 -17.64 -9.16 35.18
N ALA A 3 -17.51 -10.34 34.59
CA ALA A 3 -16.30 -10.73 33.91
C ALA A 3 -15.95 -9.60 32.93
N ASN A 4 -14.70 -9.13 32.93
CA ASN A 4 -14.13 -8.28 31.89
C ASN A 4 -14.22 -9.05 30.57
N THR A 5 -15.38 -9.08 29.96
CA THR A 5 -15.54 -9.64 28.61
C THR A 5 -14.94 -8.62 27.66
N PHE A 6 -13.84 -8.98 27.01
CA PHE A 6 -13.30 -8.22 25.89
C PHE A 6 -14.43 -7.95 24.89
N ASP A 7 -14.51 -6.71 24.40
CA ASP A 7 -15.47 -6.34 23.36
C ASP A 7 -15.22 -7.20 22.10
N PRO A 8 -16.17 -8.07 21.69
CA PRO A 8 -15.98 -8.93 20.51
C PRO A 8 -15.73 -8.13 19.22
N THR A 9 -16.31 -6.93 19.11
CA THR A 9 -16.09 -6.05 17.95
C THR A 9 -14.64 -5.55 17.91
N LEU A 10 -14.08 -5.19 19.06
CA LEU A 10 -12.66 -4.79 19.14
C LEU A 10 -11.74 -5.94 18.76
N LEU A 11 -12.00 -7.15 19.26
CA LEU A 11 -11.20 -8.33 18.93
C LEU A 11 -11.29 -8.68 17.45
N SER A 12 -12.49 -8.60 16.83
CA SER A 12 -12.68 -8.79 15.39
C SER A 12 -11.91 -7.77 14.56
N ARG A 13 -11.85 -6.51 15.01
CA ARG A 13 -11.05 -5.45 14.36
C ARG A 13 -9.56 -5.73 14.46
N LEU A 14 -9.07 -6.17 15.61
CA LEU A 14 -7.66 -6.52 15.80
C LEU A 14 -7.26 -7.73 14.95
N GLN A 15 -8.10 -8.77 14.92
CA GLN A 15 -7.89 -9.95 14.10
C GLN A 15 -7.85 -9.58 12.61
N PHE A 16 -8.80 -8.79 12.13
CA PHE A 16 -8.81 -8.34 10.74
C PHE A 16 -7.59 -7.47 10.42
N ALA A 17 -7.23 -6.53 11.30
CA ALA A 17 -6.04 -5.70 11.14
C ALA A 17 -4.75 -6.53 11.05
N TRP A 18 -4.64 -7.59 11.85
CA TRP A 18 -3.50 -8.51 11.81
C TRP A 18 -3.42 -9.24 10.46
N VAL A 19 -4.52 -9.85 10.02
CA VAL A 19 -4.57 -10.62 8.76
C VAL A 19 -4.31 -9.72 7.57
N ILE A 20 -4.95 -8.56 7.49
CA ILE A 20 -4.78 -7.64 6.36
C ILE A 20 -3.37 -7.04 6.33
N ALA A 21 -2.75 -6.78 7.50
CA ALA A 21 -1.37 -6.29 7.55
C ALA A 21 -0.39 -7.31 6.94
N TRP A 22 -0.51 -8.58 7.31
CA TRP A 22 0.29 -9.65 6.72
C TRP A 22 -0.01 -9.84 5.23
N HIS A 23 -1.30 -9.80 4.85
CA HIS A 23 -1.68 -9.96 3.45
C HIS A 23 -1.09 -8.85 2.57
N ILE A 24 -1.15 -7.58 3.00
CA ILE A 24 -0.64 -6.44 2.22
C ILE A 24 0.87 -6.46 2.05
N LEU A 25 1.63 -6.97 3.02
CA LEU A 25 3.09 -7.07 2.91
C LEU A 25 3.54 -7.96 1.76
N LEU A 26 2.77 -9.01 1.45
CA LEU A 26 3.13 -9.96 0.39
C LEU A 26 2.95 -9.35 -1.01
N PRO A 27 1.79 -8.80 -1.42
CA PRO A 27 1.68 -8.10 -2.70
C PRO A 27 2.57 -6.85 -2.79
N ALA A 28 2.84 -6.15 -1.68
CA ALA A 28 3.81 -5.05 -1.67
C ALA A 28 5.21 -5.47 -2.17
N PHE A 29 5.52 -6.75 -2.08
CA PHE A 29 6.76 -7.31 -2.59
C PHE A 29 6.55 -8.09 -3.91
N THR A 30 5.52 -8.93 -4.00
CA THR A 30 5.36 -9.86 -5.14
C THR A 30 4.97 -9.14 -6.43
N VAL A 31 4.18 -8.05 -6.37
CA VAL A 31 3.80 -7.26 -7.56
C VAL A 31 5.02 -6.66 -8.26
N GLY A 32 5.90 -6.02 -7.50
CA GLY A 32 7.13 -5.48 -8.08
C GLY A 32 8.12 -6.58 -8.45
N LEU A 33 8.17 -7.69 -7.68
CA LEU A 33 9.12 -8.77 -7.91
C LEU A 33 8.80 -9.59 -9.16
N SER A 34 7.52 -9.90 -9.43
CA SER A 34 7.10 -10.56 -10.67
C SER A 34 7.48 -9.73 -11.90
N SER A 35 7.23 -8.42 -11.83
CA SER A 35 7.64 -7.48 -12.89
C SER A 35 9.15 -7.40 -13.05
N PHE A 36 9.91 -7.39 -11.95
CA PHE A 36 11.37 -7.42 -11.98
C PHE A 36 11.90 -8.71 -12.64
N ILE A 37 11.31 -9.87 -12.31
CA ILE A 37 11.66 -11.16 -12.95
C ILE A 37 11.36 -11.11 -14.44
N ALA A 38 10.19 -10.61 -14.86
CA ALA A 38 9.84 -10.48 -16.27
C ALA A 38 10.84 -9.57 -17.02
N VAL A 39 11.26 -8.45 -16.41
CA VAL A 39 12.30 -7.58 -16.98
C VAL A 39 13.64 -8.31 -17.13
N GLN A 40 14.06 -9.11 -16.13
CA GLN A 40 15.29 -9.89 -16.22
C GLN A 40 15.24 -10.91 -17.38
N GLU A 41 14.12 -11.61 -17.53
CA GLU A 41 13.92 -12.56 -18.64
C GLU A 41 13.93 -11.87 -20.01
N GLY A 42 13.28 -10.71 -20.10
CA GLY A 42 13.31 -9.90 -21.33
C GLY A 42 14.71 -9.39 -21.69
N LEU A 43 15.48 -8.94 -20.71
CA LEU A 43 16.88 -8.51 -20.90
C LEU A 43 17.78 -9.65 -21.30
N TRP A 44 17.56 -10.84 -20.74
CA TRP A 44 18.29 -12.03 -21.20
C TRP A 44 17.99 -12.36 -22.65
N LEU A 45 16.71 -12.37 -23.05
CA LEU A 45 16.34 -12.63 -24.46
C LEU A 45 16.93 -11.60 -25.42
N ALA A 46 17.00 -10.32 -25.00
CA ALA A 46 17.49 -9.24 -25.84
C ALA A 46 19.02 -9.19 -25.93
N THR A 47 19.74 -9.59 -24.87
CA THR A 47 21.21 -9.39 -24.76
C THR A 47 22.02 -10.67 -24.73
N GLY A 48 21.41 -11.84 -24.47
CA GLY A 48 22.09 -13.12 -24.28
C GLY A 48 22.97 -13.21 -23.02
N ARG A 49 22.90 -12.21 -22.11
CA ARG A 49 23.78 -12.15 -20.92
C ARG A 49 23.22 -12.99 -19.78
N ASP A 50 23.95 -14.04 -19.37
CA ASP A 50 23.51 -14.98 -18.34
C ASP A 50 23.30 -14.38 -16.94
N VAL A 51 23.87 -13.21 -16.66
CA VAL A 51 23.66 -12.52 -15.38
C VAL A 51 22.18 -12.29 -15.11
N TYR A 52 21.41 -11.96 -16.12
CA TYR A 52 19.97 -11.73 -15.99
C TYR A 52 19.20 -13.00 -15.62
N VAL A 53 19.55 -14.14 -16.23
CA VAL A 53 18.96 -15.44 -15.87
C VAL A 53 19.28 -15.81 -14.42
N ARG A 54 20.54 -15.67 -14.01
CA ARG A 54 20.92 -15.99 -12.62
C ARG A 54 20.17 -15.13 -11.61
N ILE A 55 19.99 -13.83 -11.89
CA ILE A 55 19.18 -12.93 -11.06
C ILE A 55 17.71 -13.36 -11.06
N SER A 56 17.12 -13.65 -12.23
CA SER A 56 15.75 -14.11 -12.36
C SER A 56 15.49 -15.38 -11.56
N MET A 57 16.32 -16.41 -11.73
CA MET A 57 16.18 -17.69 -11.03
C MET A 57 16.38 -17.58 -9.52
N PHE A 58 17.23 -16.67 -9.06
CA PHE A 58 17.37 -16.38 -7.64
C PHE A 58 16.07 -15.80 -7.06
N TRP A 59 15.52 -14.78 -7.71
CA TRP A 59 14.33 -14.11 -7.23
C TRP A 59 13.05 -14.92 -7.42
N LEU A 60 12.98 -15.78 -8.44
CA LEU A 60 11.83 -16.66 -8.68
C LEU A 60 11.57 -17.61 -7.51
N LYS A 61 12.61 -18.14 -6.86
CA LYS A 61 12.47 -19.00 -5.67
C LYS A 61 11.85 -18.25 -4.50
N ILE A 62 12.26 -17.01 -4.28
CA ILE A 62 11.72 -16.14 -3.22
C ILE A 62 10.28 -15.73 -3.55
N PHE A 63 10.04 -15.36 -4.82
CA PHE A 63 8.70 -15.03 -5.33
C PHE A 63 7.72 -16.19 -5.10
N ALA A 64 8.09 -17.41 -5.43
CA ALA A 64 7.21 -18.57 -5.29
C ALA A 64 6.73 -18.76 -3.84
N ILE A 65 7.63 -18.64 -2.87
CA ILE A 65 7.30 -18.77 -1.44
C ILE A 65 6.39 -17.63 -1.01
N ALA A 66 6.75 -16.40 -1.33
CA ALA A 66 5.96 -15.22 -0.97
C ALA A 66 4.56 -15.26 -1.63
N PHE A 67 4.47 -15.69 -2.88
CA PHE A 67 3.22 -15.84 -3.60
C PHE A 67 2.28 -16.87 -2.94
N VAL A 68 2.79 -18.08 -2.64
CA VAL A 68 1.99 -19.12 -1.98
C VAL A 68 1.49 -18.64 -0.62
N MET A 69 2.33 -17.97 0.17
CA MET A 69 1.91 -17.36 1.44
C MET A 69 0.82 -16.31 1.23
N GLY A 70 0.93 -15.47 0.18
CA GLY A 70 -0.06 -14.47 -0.19
C GLY A 70 -1.42 -15.09 -0.50
N VAL A 71 -1.43 -16.16 -1.29
CA VAL A 71 -2.66 -16.90 -1.63
C VAL A 71 -3.31 -17.49 -0.38
N VAL A 72 -2.54 -18.14 0.49
CA VAL A 72 -3.08 -18.74 1.73
C VAL A 72 -3.74 -17.68 2.62
N ILE A 73 -3.08 -16.55 2.85
CA ILE A 73 -3.64 -15.47 3.68
C ILE A 73 -4.82 -14.80 2.97
N GLY A 74 -4.76 -14.65 1.64
CA GLY A 74 -5.83 -14.08 0.82
C GLY A 74 -7.13 -14.88 0.88
N ILE A 75 -7.05 -16.21 1.00
CA ILE A 75 -8.23 -17.07 1.17
C ILE A 75 -8.89 -16.86 2.55
N VAL A 76 -8.11 -16.55 3.59
CA VAL A 76 -8.64 -16.33 4.95
C VAL A 76 -9.54 -15.08 5.03
N MET A 77 -9.26 -14.04 4.23
CA MET A 77 -9.98 -12.76 4.30
C MET A 77 -11.50 -12.86 3.99
N PRO A 78 -11.94 -13.50 2.90
CA PRO A 78 -13.37 -13.70 2.63
C PRO A 78 -14.12 -14.46 3.74
N PHE A 79 -13.45 -15.41 4.40
CA PHE A 79 -14.04 -16.09 5.56
C PHE A 79 -14.32 -15.12 6.71
N GLN A 80 -13.43 -14.17 6.97
CA GLN A 80 -13.66 -13.15 8.01
C GLN A 80 -14.83 -12.22 7.68
N PHE A 81 -15.10 -11.94 6.41
CA PHE A 81 -16.28 -11.17 6.02
C PHE A 81 -17.57 -11.89 6.42
N GLY A 82 -17.65 -13.20 6.22
CA GLY A 82 -18.81 -14.00 6.61
C GLY A 82 -18.92 -14.22 8.13
N THR A 83 -17.82 -14.46 8.82
CA THR A 83 -17.82 -14.78 10.26
C THR A 83 -17.95 -13.54 11.14
N ASN A 84 -17.09 -12.54 10.96
CA ASN A 84 -16.97 -11.41 11.88
C ASN A 84 -17.70 -10.15 11.38
N TRP A 85 -17.94 -10.04 10.07
CA TRP A 85 -18.46 -8.86 9.41
C TRP A 85 -19.65 -9.16 8.49
N SER A 86 -20.56 -10.08 8.92
CA SER A 86 -21.64 -10.57 8.07
C SER A 86 -22.63 -9.47 7.65
N ARG A 87 -22.90 -8.47 8.51
CA ARG A 87 -23.76 -7.33 8.13
C ARG A 87 -23.14 -6.45 7.06
N TYR A 88 -21.83 -6.25 7.14
CA TYR A 88 -21.09 -5.57 6.06
C TYR A 88 -21.15 -6.38 4.77
N ALA A 89 -20.88 -7.69 4.85
CA ALA A 89 -20.92 -8.56 3.68
C ALA A 89 -22.32 -8.56 3.03
N ASP A 90 -23.38 -8.67 3.83
CA ASP A 90 -24.77 -8.62 3.35
C ASP A 90 -25.12 -7.26 2.70
N ALA A 91 -24.80 -6.15 3.37
CA ALA A 91 -25.09 -4.81 2.86
C ALA A 91 -24.39 -4.51 1.53
N THR A 92 -23.13 -4.96 1.36
CA THR A 92 -22.28 -4.60 0.23
C THR A 92 -22.15 -5.68 -0.84
N ALA A 93 -22.78 -6.83 -0.67
CA ALA A 93 -22.63 -8.02 -1.53
C ALA A 93 -22.79 -7.72 -3.03
N ASN A 94 -23.83 -6.97 -3.40
CA ASN A 94 -24.14 -6.70 -4.82
C ASN A 94 -23.12 -5.76 -5.50
N VAL A 95 -22.29 -5.07 -4.74
CA VAL A 95 -21.22 -4.21 -5.24
C VAL A 95 -19.86 -4.90 -5.17
N LEU A 96 -19.50 -5.42 -3.98
CA LEU A 96 -18.14 -5.90 -3.73
C LEU A 96 -17.91 -7.35 -4.17
N SER A 97 -18.92 -8.22 -4.08
CA SER A 97 -18.73 -9.63 -4.46
C SER A 97 -18.38 -9.80 -5.94
N PRO A 98 -18.98 -9.07 -6.90
CA PRO A 98 -18.54 -9.11 -8.28
C PRO A 98 -17.09 -8.66 -8.47
N LEU A 99 -16.63 -7.61 -7.77
CA LEU A 99 -15.25 -7.12 -7.87
C LEU A 99 -14.25 -8.18 -7.36
N PHE A 100 -14.55 -8.85 -6.24
CA PHE A 100 -13.72 -9.94 -5.72
C PHE A 100 -13.77 -11.18 -6.63
N ALA A 101 -14.93 -11.48 -7.25
CA ALA A 101 -15.03 -12.57 -8.22
C ALA A 101 -14.18 -12.30 -9.47
N TYR A 102 -14.19 -11.06 -9.99
CA TYR A 102 -13.32 -10.68 -11.11
C TYR A 102 -11.84 -10.72 -10.76
N GLU A 103 -11.45 -10.36 -9.54
CA GLU A 103 -10.08 -10.57 -9.05
C GLU A 103 -9.68 -12.05 -9.16
N GLY A 104 -10.49 -12.96 -8.62
CA GLY A 104 -10.25 -14.40 -8.70
C GLY A 104 -10.16 -14.91 -10.13
N LEU A 105 -11.10 -14.54 -10.99
CA LEU A 105 -11.18 -15.03 -12.36
C LEU A 105 -10.09 -14.47 -13.27
N THR A 106 -9.81 -13.18 -13.20
CA THR A 106 -8.93 -12.51 -14.18
C THR A 106 -7.49 -12.39 -13.70
N ALA A 107 -7.24 -12.42 -12.39
CA ALA A 107 -5.90 -12.30 -11.83
C ALA A 107 -5.37 -13.64 -11.31
N PHE A 108 -6.00 -14.22 -10.31
CA PHE A 108 -5.49 -15.44 -9.65
C PHE A 108 -5.32 -16.62 -10.61
N PHE A 109 -6.31 -16.89 -11.50
CA PHE A 109 -6.17 -17.98 -12.49
C PHE A 109 -5.09 -17.67 -13.52
N LEU A 110 -4.90 -16.42 -13.90
CA LEU A 110 -3.81 -16.02 -14.78
C LEU A 110 -2.45 -16.27 -14.11
N GLU A 111 -2.29 -15.82 -12.86
CA GLU A 111 -1.08 -16.02 -12.07
C GLU A 111 -0.76 -17.50 -11.87
N ALA A 112 -1.71 -18.27 -11.35
CA ALA A 112 -1.52 -19.69 -11.03
C ALA A 112 -1.20 -20.52 -12.27
N GLY A 113 -1.87 -20.26 -13.40
CA GLY A 113 -1.63 -20.98 -14.67
C GLY A 113 -0.23 -20.78 -15.20
N PHE A 114 0.27 -19.55 -15.23
CA PHE A 114 1.60 -19.25 -15.77
C PHE A 114 2.73 -19.44 -14.76
N LEU A 115 2.45 -19.39 -13.45
CA LEU A 115 3.45 -19.65 -12.41
C LEU A 115 4.00 -21.08 -12.52
N GLY A 116 3.16 -22.07 -12.86
CA GLY A 116 3.61 -23.44 -13.10
C GLY A 116 4.68 -23.52 -14.21
N VAL A 117 4.52 -22.74 -15.27
CA VAL A 117 5.52 -22.64 -16.34
C VAL A 117 6.80 -21.99 -15.84
N LEU A 118 6.71 -20.92 -15.03
CA LEU A 118 7.91 -20.28 -14.47
C LEU A 118 8.69 -21.21 -13.54
N LEU A 119 8.02 -22.02 -12.74
CA LEU A 119 8.67 -22.90 -11.77
C LEU A 119 9.28 -24.16 -12.42
N PHE A 120 8.60 -24.72 -13.41
CA PHE A 120 8.94 -26.07 -13.95
C PHE A 120 9.22 -26.09 -15.45
N GLY A 121 9.02 -24.98 -16.16
CA GLY A 121 9.08 -24.93 -17.62
C GLY A 121 10.41 -24.49 -18.21
N ARG A 122 11.39 -24.05 -17.40
CA ARG A 122 12.64 -23.43 -17.90
C ARG A 122 13.34 -24.24 -19.02
N GLU A 123 13.40 -25.54 -18.87
CA GLU A 123 14.04 -26.46 -19.83
C GLU A 123 13.02 -27.15 -20.75
N ARG A 124 11.71 -26.89 -20.57
CA ARG A 124 10.62 -27.59 -21.25
C ARG A 124 9.91 -26.75 -22.30
N VAL A 125 10.00 -25.43 -22.21
CA VAL A 125 9.35 -24.50 -23.14
C VAL A 125 10.39 -23.60 -23.82
N PRO A 126 10.09 -23.08 -25.02
CA PRO A 126 10.99 -22.11 -25.67
C PRO A 126 11.20 -20.87 -24.83
N PRO A 127 12.37 -20.21 -24.88
CA PRO A 127 12.67 -19.01 -24.08
C PRO A 127 11.64 -17.88 -24.21
N ARG A 128 11.08 -17.72 -25.41
CA ARG A 128 10.01 -16.71 -25.63
C ARG A 128 8.72 -17.04 -24.86
N ALA A 129 8.34 -18.32 -24.83
CA ALA A 129 7.15 -18.75 -24.07
C ALA A 129 7.37 -18.60 -22.56
N TYR A 130 8.59 -18.87 -22.08
CA TYR A 130 8.96 -18.63 -20.69
C TYR A 130 8.87 -17.15 -20.31
N PHE A 131 9.41 -16.27 -21.15
CA PHE A 131 9.29 -14.82 -20.98
C PHE A 131 7.82 -14.35 -20.97
N VAL A 132 7.00 -14.81 -21.91
CA VAL A 132 5.57 -14.51 -21.96
C VAL A 132 4.90 -14.95 -20.65
N SER A 133 5.25 -16.13 -20.12
CA SER A 133 4.71 -16.60 -18.83
C SER A 133 5.10 -15.66 -17.68
N ALA A 134 6.33 -15.14 -17.67
CA ALA A 134 6.76 -14.16 -16.67
C ALA A 134 5.95 -12.86 -16.77
N VAL A 135 5.70 -12.38 -17.98
CA VAL A 135 4.85 -11.19 -18.22
C VAL A 135 3.41 -11.44 -17.79
N MET A 136 2.85 -12.62 -18.07
CA MET A 136 1.48 -12.96 -17.66
C MET A 136 1.34 -13.02 -16.14
N VAL A 137 2.29 -13.57 -15.41
CA VAL A 137 2.29 -13.52 -13.94
C VAL A 137 2.37 -12.08 -13.44
N ALA A 138 3.25 -11.24 -14.01
CA ALA A 138 3.36 -9.84 -13.64
C ALA A 138 2.05 -9.06 -13.91
N LEU A 139 1.40 -9.30 -15.04
CA LEU A 139 0.10 -8.71 -15.35
C LEU A 139 -0.99 -9.21 -14.40
N GLY A 140 -0.99 -10.50 -14.04
CA GLY A 140 -1.92 -11.05 -13.08
C GLY A 140 -1.86 -10.34 -11.73
N THR A 141 -0.64 -10.16 -11.17
CA THR A 141 -0.44 -9.45 -9.89
C THR A 141 -0.91 -7.98 -9.96
N LEU A 142 -0.73 -7.31 -11.11
CA LEU A 142 -1.24 -5.96 -11.34
C LEU A 142 -2.77 -5.93 -11.45
N PHE A 143 -3.39 -6.91 -12.12
CA PHE A 143 -4.86 -7.03 -12.20
C PHE A 143 -5.48 -7.34 -10.84
N SER A 144 -4.83 -8.17 -10.00
CA SER A 144 -5.27 -8.36 -8.62
C SER A 144 -5.27 -7.02 -7.86
N SER A 145 -4.17 -6.27 -7.95
CA SER A 145 -4.09 -4.93 -7.35
C SER A 145 -5.18 -3.98 -7.86
N PHE A 146 -5.51 -4.03 -9.15
CA PHE A 146 -6.57 -3.22 -9.75
C PHE A 146 -7.93 -3.51 -9.12
N TRP A 147 -8.36 -4.76 -9.07
CA TRP A 147 -9.69 -5.13 -8.60
C TRP A 147 -9.86 -4.88 -7.10
N ILE A 148 -8.87 -5.26 -6.28
CA ILE A 148 -8.96 -5.04 -4.83
C ILE A 148 -8.94 -3.54 -4.49
N LEU A 149 -8.18 -2.72 -5.24
CA LEU A 149 -8.18 -1.28 -5.05
C LEU A 149 -9.43 -0.60 -5.60
N ALA A 150 -10.08 -1.12 -6.63
CA ALA A 150 -11.40 -0.65 -7.07
C ALA A 150 -12.42 -0.86 -5.94
N ALA A 151 -12.48 -2.05 -5.35
CA ALA A 151 -13.35 -2.37 -4.23
C ALA A 151 -13.07 -1.48 -3.01
N ASN A 152 -11.80 -1.34 -2.61
CA ASN A 152 -11.40 -0.51 -1.47
C ASN A 152 -11.66 0.99 -1.73
N SER A 153 -11.42 1.47 -2.95
CA SER A 153 -11.64 2.88 -3.31
C SER A 153 -13.12 3.25 -3.31
N TRP A 154 -13.98 2.33 -3.77
CA TRP A 154 -15.42 2.53 -3.67
C TRP A 154 -15.88 2.70 -2.22
N MET A 155 -15.36 1.90 -1.28
CA MET A 155 -15.67 2.09 0.15
C MET A 155 -15.18 3.43 0.72
N GLN A 156 -14.17 4.05 0.12
CA GLN A 156 -13.65 5.37 0.53
C GLN A 156 -14.45 6.52 -0.07
N THR A 157 -14.86 6.40 -1.33
CA THR A 157 -15.62 7.42 -2.08
C THR A 157 -16.75 6.73 -2.85
N PRO A 158 -17.82 6.29 -2.16
CA PRO A 158 -18.89 5.50 -2.77
C PRO A 158 -19.70 6.32 -3.77
N VAL A 159 -19.84 5.81 -4.99
CA VAL A 159 -20.61 6.37 -6.10
C VAL A 159 -21.19 5.26 -6.96
N GLY A 160 -22.15 5.57 -7.85
CA GLY A 160 -22.71 4.62 -8.81
C GLY A 160 -23.58 3.52 -8.16
N TYR A 161 -24.24 3.83 -7.05
CA TYR A 161 -25.07 2.90 -6.30
C TYR A 161 -26.41 3.52 -5.93
N GLU A 162 -27.35 2.65 -5.55
CA GLU A 162 -28.56 2.99 -4.80
C GLU A 162 -28.70 2.07 -3.57
N ILE A 163 -29.48 2.48 -2.59
CA ILE A 163 -29.72 1.67 -1.38
C ILE A 163 -31.19 1.23 -1.38
N VAL A 164 -31.41 -0.09 -1.44
CA VAL A 164 -32.74 -0.71 -1.37
C VAL A 164 -32.75 -1.67 -0.20
N ASN A 165 -33.66 -1.47 0.75
CA ASN A 165 -33.81 -2.31 1.97
C ASN A 165 -32.51 -2.49 2.76
N GLY A 166 -31.64 -1.44 2.80
CA GLY A 166 -30.37 -1.48 3.53
C GLY A 166 -29.21 -2.15 2.79
N GLN A 167 -29.43 -2.60 1.57
CA GLN A 167 -28.38 -3.17 0.71
C GLN A 167 -28.02 -2.21 -0.42
N PHE A 168 -26.74 -2.18 -0.79
CA PHE A 168 -26.22 -1.39 -1.89
C PHE A 168 -26.40 -2.15 -3.20
N PHE A 169 -27.02 -1.51 -4.20
CA PHE A 169 -27.15 -2.02 -5.57
C PHE A 169 -26.42 -1.11 -6.54
N VAL A 170 -25.78 -1.69 -7.54
CA VAL A 170 -25.03 -0.93 -8.55
C VAL A 170 -25.99 -0.32 -9.58
N THR A 171 -25.89 0.97 -9.78
CA THR A 171 -26.57 1.71 -10.87
C THR A 171 -25.64 2.02 -12.04
N ASP A 172 -24.32 2.16 -11.76
CA ASP A 172 -23.29 2.41 -12.77
C ASP A 172 -21.98 1.71 -12.37
N TRP A 173 -21.64 0.64 -13.10
CA TRP A 173 -20.41 -0.13 -12.88
C TRP A 173 -19.13 0.65 -13.15
N LEU A 174 -19.13 1.54 -14.14
CA LEU A 174 -17.95 2.35 -14.43
C LEU A 174 -17.68 3.34 -13.31
N ALA A 175 -18.72 3.97 -12.78
CA ALA A 175 -18.59 4.85 -11.62
C ALA A 175 -18.12 4.09 -10.38
N VAL A 176 -18.60 2.86 -10.13
CA VAL A 176 -18.16 2.01 -9.01
C VAL A 176 -16.69 1.66 -9.13
N ILE A 177 -16.24 1.16 -10.29
CA ILE A 177 -14.85 0.73 -10.52
C ILE A 177 -13.91 1.93 -10.48
N PHE A 178 -14.25 3.00 -11.21
CA PHE A 178 -13.46 4.23 -11.31
C PHE A 178 -13.95 5.32 -10.36
N SER A 179 -14.22 4.94 -9.08
CA SER A 179 -14.63 5.90 -8.06
C SER A 179 -13.61 7.05 -7.92
N PRO A 180 -14.01 8.24 -7.41
CA PRO A 180 -13.17 9.45 -7.43
C PRO A 180 -11.77 9.30 -6.81
N SER A 181 -11.60 8.40 -5.84
CA SER A 181 -10.29 8.14 -5.23
C SER A 181 -9.49 7.04 -5.93
N PHE A 182 -10.09 6.23 -6.79
CA PHE A 182 -9.47 5.04 -7.36
C PHE A 182 -8.17 5.33 -8.14
N PRO A 183 -8.10 6.28 -9.09
CA PRO A 183 -6.88 6.48 -9.88
C PRO A 183 -5.70 6.91 -9.01
N TYR A 184 -5.92 7.76 -8.01
CA TYR A 184 -4.89 8.19 -7.08
C TYR A 184 -4.41 7.06 -6.20
N ARG A 185 -5.32 6.24 -5.70
CA ARG A 185 -5.02 5.09 -4.83
C ARG A 185 -4.29 4.00 -5.59
N LEU A 186 -4.74 3.65 -6.80
CA LEU A 186 -4.09 2.66 -7.65
C LEU A 186 -2.66 3.08 -7.98
N ALA A 187 -2.47 4.30 -8.45
CA ALA A 187 -1.15 4.81 -8.79
C ALA A 187 -0.22 4.84 -7.57
N HIS A 188 -0.71 5.36 -6.43
CA HIS A 188 0.07 5.46 -5.20
C HIS A 188 0.50 4.09 -4.67
N VAL A 189 -0.41 3.12 -4.64
CA VAL A 189 -0.13 1.76 -4.13
C VAL A 189 0.79 0.99 -5.05
N VAL A 190 0.54 1.01 -6.36
CA VAL A 190 1.37 0.26 -7.33
C VAL A 190 2.79 0.81 -7.36
N VAL A 191 2.98 2.13 -7.43
CA VAL A 191 4.32 2.74 -7.38
C VAL A 191 5.02 2.45 -6.05
N GLY A 192 4.26 2.46 -4.94
CA GLY A 192 4.76 2.07 -3.61
C GLY A 192 5.22 0.60 -3.55
N PHE A 193 4.52 -0.32 -4.21
CA PHE A 193 4.89 -1.73 -4.30
C PHE A 193 6.18 -1.92 -5.12
N PHE A 194 6.29 -1.22 -6.25
CA PHE A 194 7.53 -1.22 -7.05
C PHE A 194 8.71 -0.60 -6.27
N ALA A 195 8.49 0.48 -5.52
CA ALA A 195 9.51 1.07 -4.68
C ALA A 195 9.94 0.12 -3.55
N THR A 196 8.99 -0.55 -2.90
CA THR A 196 9.26 -1.55 -1.85
C THR A 196 10.15 -2.68 -2.38
N THR A 197 9.76 -3.29 -3.50
CA THR A 197 10.58 -4.32 -4.17
C THR A 197 11.94 -3.78 -4.58
N GLY A 198 11.97 -2.56 -5.14
CA GLY A 198 13.21 -1.91 -5.54
C GLY A 198 14.21 -1.76 -4.38
N PHE A 199 13.76 -1.36 -3.19
CA PHE A 199 14.62 -1.25 -2.01
C PHE A 199 15.10 -2.61 -1.49
N VAL A 200 14.28 -3.66 -1.55
CA VAL A 200 14.70 -5.02 -1.20
C VAL A 200 15.78 -5.51 -2.17
N VAL A 201 15.57 -5.39 -3.48
CA VAL A 201 16.53 -5.81 -4.50
C VAL A 201 17.82 -4.98 -4.42
N LEU A 202 17.69 -3.66 -4.20
CA LEU A 202 18.83 -2.76 -4.00
C LEU A 202 19.69 -3.22 -2.80
N SER A 203 19.03 -3.59 -1.71
CA SER A 203 19.67 -4.05 -0.47
C SER A 203 20.43 -5.38 -0.67
N VAL A 204 19.81 -6.35 -1.35
CA VAL A 204 20.46 -7.62 -1.69
C VAL A 204 21.65 -7.38 -2.63
N GLY A 205 21.49 -6.50 -3.62
CA GLY A 205 22.60 -6.07 -4.49
C GLY A 205 23.77 -5.46 -3.71
N ALA A 206 23.46 -4.57 -2.75
CA ALA A 206 24.46 -3.97 -1.88
C ALA A 206 25.15 -4.99 -0.97
N TYR A 207 24.40 -5.98 -0.46
CA TYR A 207 24.98 -7.08 0.33
C TYR A 207 25.99 -7.91 -0.50
N LEU A 208 25.61 -8.30 -1.72
CA LEU A 208 26.50 -9.08 -2.60
C LEU A 208 27.75 -8.30 -2.98
N VAL A 209 27.62 -7.03 -3.36
CA VAL A 209 28.77 -6.16 -3.69
C VAL A 209 29.71 -5.98 -2.51
N ARG A 210 29.19 -5.89 -1.28
CA ARG A 210 30.05 -5.82 -0.08
C ARG A 210 30.80 -7.11 0.21
N ARG A 211 30.17 -8.25 -0.06
CA ARG A 211 30.78 -9.56 0.16
C ARG A 211 31.80 -9.88 -0.93
N GLU A 212 31.43 -9.56 -2.17
CA GLU A 212 32.27 -9.77 -3.35
C GLU A 212 32.12 -8.59 -4.31
N PRO A 213 33.03 -7.61 -4.31
CA PRO A 213 32.94 -6.40 -5.13
C PRO A 213 32.89 -6.64 -6.64
N SER A 214 33.35 -7.81 -7.10
CA SER A 214 33.32 -8.25 -8.51
C SER A 214 32.02 -8.94 -8.91
N ALA A 215 31.14 -9.31 -7.96
CA ALA A 215 29.90 -10.03 -8.22
C ALA A 215 29.02 -9.29 -9.24
N ALA A 216 28.90 -9.85 -10.44
CA ALA A 216 28.14 -9.24 -11.53
C ALA A 216 26.66 -9.07 -11.20
N GLU A 217 26.08 -10.06 -10.53
CA GLU A 217 24.68 -10.03 -10.08
C GLU A 217 24.43 -8.89 -9.10
N GLY A 218 25.30 -8.73 -8.09
CA GLY A 218 25.19 -7.68 -7.09
C GLY A 218 25.27 -6.28 -7.71
N ARG A 219 26.25 -6.07 -8.61
CA ARG A 219 26.40 -4.80 -9.33
C ARG A 219 25.23 -4.50 -10.25
N THR A 220 24.72 -5.52 -10.95
CA THR A 220 23.58 -5.38 -11.85
C THR A 220 22.32 -5.00 -11.07
N MET A 221 21.97 -5.74 -10.01
CA MET A 221 20.82 -5.43 -9.15
C MET A 221 20.93 -4.03 -8.54
N LEU A 222 22.06 -3.70 -7.91
CA LEU A 222 22.29 -2.38 -7.30
C LEU A 222 22.13 -1.24 -8.32
N SER A 223 22.69 -1.44 -9.54
CA SER A 223 22.64 -0.41 -10.57
C SER A 223 21.24 -0.23 -11.15
N MET A 224 20.58 -1.31 -11.53
CA MET A 224 19.26 -1.26 -12.17
C MET A 224 18.21 -0.70 -11.21
N THR A 225 18.18 -1.18 -9.98
CA THR A 225 17.19 -0.74 -9.01
C THR A 225 17.43 0.68 -8.54
N LEU A 226 18.68 1.14 -8.44
CA LEU A 226 18.95 2.54 -8.12
C LEU A 226 18.42 3.48 -9.23
N TRP A 227 18.57 3.10 -10.53
CA TRP A 227 17.98 3.87 -11.63
C TRP A 227 16.46 3.89 -11.56
N LEU A 228 15.84 2.74 -11.33
CA LEU A 228 14.40 2.63 -11.18
C LEU A 228 13.90 3.53 -10.03
N LEU A 229 14.52 3.43 -8.86
CA LEU A 229 14.13 4.20 -7.68
C LEU A 229 14.38 5.70 -7.84
N THR A 230 15.35 6.12 -8.67
CA THR A 230 15.57 7.53 -8.99
C THR A 230 14.35 8.17 -9.66
N VAL A 231 13.56 7.38 -10.37
CA VAL A 231 12.29 7.81 -10.98
C VAL A 231 11.11 7.58 -10.03
N LEU A 232 11.01 6.37 -9.45
CA LEU A 232 9.83 5.98 -8.67
C LEU A 232 9.68 6.77 -7.37
N VAL A 233 10.77 7.10 -6.66
CA VAL A 233 10.66 7.79 -5.37
C VAL A 233 10.11 9.22 -5.51
N PRO A 234 10.63 10.09 -6.40
CA PRO A 234 10.02 11.38 -6.65
C PRO A 234 8.59 11.27 -7.19
N LEU A 235 8.32 10.31 -8.09
CA LEU A 235 6.98 10.06 -8.62
C LEU A 235 6.01 9.66 -7.51
N GLN A 236 6.42 8.81 -6.56
CA GLN A 236 5.62 8.41 -5.41
C GLN A 236 5.25 9.61 -4.53
N MET A 237 6.18 10.54 -4.32
CA MET A 237 5.91 11.77 -3.56
C MET A 237 4.90 12.65 -4.28
N LEU A 238 5.03 12.83 -5.60
CA LEU A 238 4.08 13.60 -6.42
C LEU A 238 2.68 12.98 -6.40
N ILE A 239 2.58 11.66 -6.60
CA ILE A 239 1.28 10.96 -6.55
C ILE A 239 0.70 11.04 -5.13
N GLY A 240 1.53 10.98 -4.09
CA GLY A 240 1.12 11.12 -2.70
C GLY A 240 0.50 12.49 -2.41
N ASP A 241 1.08 13.56 -2.95
CA ASP A 241 0.54 14.92 -2.87
C ASP A 241 -0.82 15.02 -3.56
N LEU A 242 -0.95 14.55 -4.79
CA LEU A 242 -2.22 14.50 -5.52
C LEU A 242 -3.29 13.67 -4.79
N HIS A 243 -2.90 12.56 -4.16
CA HIS A 243 -3.80 11.76 -3.33
C HIS A 243 -4.24 12.51 -2.07
N GLY A 244 -3.35 13.31 -1.47
CA GLY A 244 -3.67 14.20 -0.37
C GLY A 244 -4.72 15.25 -0.73
N LEU A 245 -4.60 15.87 -1.91
CA LEU A 245 -5.60 16.81 -2.45
C LEU A 245 -6.96 16.14 -2.69
N ASN A 246 -6.98 14.95 -3.26
CA ASN A 246 -8.20 14.14 -3.43
C ASN A 246 -8.84 13.80 -2.06
N THR A 247 -8.02 13.47 -1.05
CA THR A 247 -8.50 13.22 0.32
C THR A 247 -9.09 14.49 0.94
N ARG A 248 -8.50 15.66 0.70
CA ARG A 248 -9.04 16.95 1.13
C ARG A 248 -10.43 17.21 0.57
N GLU A 249 -10.65 16.90 -0.68
CA GLU A 249 -11.91 17.12 -1.37
C GLU A 249 -13.02 16.17 -0.89
N HIS A 250 -12.73 14.88 -0.79
CA HIS A 250 -13.74 13.85 -0.57
C HIS A 250 -13.85 13.39 0.89
N GLN A 251 -12.79 13.53 1.68
CA GLN A 251 -12.71 13.06 3.08
C GLN A 251 -12.03 14.09 3.99
N PRO A 252 -12.56 15.32 4.12
CA PRO A 252 -11.88 16.39 4.86
C PRO A 252 -11.64 16.06 6.33
N ALA A 253 -12.53 15.31 6.98
CA ALA A 253 -12.34 14.83 8.36
C ALA A 253 -11.11 13.92 8.50
N LYS A 254 -10.87 13.04 7.50
CA LYS A 254 -9.65 12.21 7.46
C LYS A 254 -8.40 13.08 7.35
N LEU A 255 -8.39 14.06 6.46
CA LEU A 255 -7.25 14.96 6.31
C LEU A 255 -6.98 15.74 7.59
N ALA A 256 -8.03 16.25 8.23
CA ALA A 256 -7.92 16.95 9.52
C ALA A 256 -7.32 16.06 10.62
N ALA A 257 -7.69 14.76 10.67
CA ALA A 257 -7.11 13.81 11.61
C ALA A 257 -5.63 13.50 11.29
N ILE A 258 -5.28 13.31 10.02
CA ILE A 258 -3.90 13.08 9.54
C ILE A 258 -2.99 14.23 9.97
N GLU A 259 -3.49 15.46 9.92
CA GLU A 259 -2.76 16.67 10.26
C GLU A 259 -2.98 17.15 11.70
N ALA A 260 -3.79 16.43 12.49
CA ALA A 260 -4.20 16.80 13.85
C ALA A 260 -4.75 18.23 13.92
N ARG A 261 -5.60 18.61 12.95
CA ARG A 261 -6.25 19.92 12.88
C ARG A 261 -7.59 19.89 13.59
N TRP A 262 -7.70 20.69 14.65
CA TRP A 262 -8.92 20.79 15.46
C TRP A 262 -9.84 21.91 14.98
N ASP A 263 -9.27 23.06 14.68
CA ASP A 263 -9.99 24.25 14.25
C ASP A 263 -9.79 24.49 12.75
N THR A 264 -10.80 25.04 12.08
CA THR A 264 -10.72 25.48 10.67
C THR A 264 -10.00 26.81 10.61
N GLU A 265 -8.86 26.84 9.94
CA GLU A 265 -7.98 27.99 9.90
C GLU A 265 -7.35 28.17 8.51
N ARG A 266 -6.84 29.37 8.26
CA ARG A 266 -5.98 29.71 7.13
C ARG A 266 -4.53 29.83 7.61
N ARG A 267 -3.57 29.67 6.68
CA ARG A 267 -2.14 29.75 6.98
C ARG A 267 -1.70 28.75 8.06
N VAL A 268 -2.31 27.57 8.04
CA VAL A 268 -2.00 26.54 9.04
C VAL A 268 -0.53 26.12 8.96
N PRO A 269 0.13 25.92 10.09
CA PRO A 269 1.48 25.36 10.10
C PRO A 269 1.47 23.89 9.73
N LEU A 270 2.59 23.38 9.26
CA LEU A 270 2.86 21.95 9.16
C LEU A 270 3.32 21.45 10.53
N THR A 271 2.53 20.63 11.19
CA THR A 271 2.91 20.01 12.45
C THR A 271 3.80 18.80 12.21
N LEU A 272 5.09 18.90 12.51
CA LEU A 272 6.04 17.80 12.34
C LEU A 272 5.87 16.73 13.42
N PHE A 273 5.61 17.17 14.66
CA PHE A 273 5.36 16.30 15.81
C PHE A 273 4.33 16.96 16.72
N ALA A 274 3.46 16.17 17.32
CA ALA A 274 2.58 16.56 18.39
C ALA A 274 2.06 15.32 19.12
N ILE A 275 1.47 15.51 20.30
CA ILE A 275 0.66 14.51 20.99
C ILE A 275 -0.79 14.98 20.93
N PRO A 276 -1.58 14.53 19.94
CA PRO A 276 -2.98 14.92 19.82
C PRO A 276 -3.82 14.27 20.92
N SER A 277 -4.79 15.01 21.44
CA SER A 277 -5.73 14.55 22.45
C SER A 277 -7.17 14.72 21.97
N ASP A 278 -7.82 13.61 21.69
CA ASP A 278 -9.24 13.59 21.27
C ASP A 278 -10.16 14.16 22.37
N LYS A 279 -9.82 13.95 23.67
CA LYS A 279 -10.60 14.46 24.80
C LYS A 279 -10.48 15.97 24.98
N ALA A 280 -9.27 16.51 24.78
CA ALA A 280 -8.99 17.92 24.98
C ALA A 280 -9.15 18.74 23.69
N GLU A 281 -9.37 18.06 22.55
CA GLU A 281 -9.48 18.66 21.21
C GLU A 281 -8.32 19.63 20.91
N ARG A 282 -7.08 19.21 21.28
CA ARG A 282 -5.87 20.00 21.09
C ARG A 282 -4.62 19.13 21.00
N ASN A 283 -3.55 19.76 20.54
CA ASN A 283 -2.22 19.16 20.44
C ASN A 283 -1.35 19.62 21.62
N TYR A 284 -0.61 18.67 22.22
CA TYR A 284 0.43 18.94 23.20
C TYR A 284 1.80 18.83 22.53
N PHE A 285 2.76 19.62 22.97
CA PHE A 285 4.17 19.59 22.52
C PHE A 285 4.31 19.67 20.98
N ALA A 286 3.49 20.50 20.34
CA ALA A 286 3.52 20.66 18.89
C ALA A 286 4.83 21.32 18.46
N ILE A 287 5.45 20.72 17.41
CA ILE A 287 6.58 21.29 16.67
C ILE A 287 6.05 21.66 15.29
N ASP A 288 5.91 22.94 15.06
CA ASP A 288 5.22 23.50 13.89
C ASP A 288 6.17 24.26 12.98
N VAL A 289 6.03 24.05 11.65
CA VAL A 289 6.64 24.91 10.63
C VAL A 289 5.58 25.85 10.09
N PRO A 290 5.69 27.18 10.34
CA PRO A 290 4.63 28.14 9.98
C PRO A 290 4.28 28.09 8.48
N TRP A 291 2.99 28.26 8.16
CA TRP A 291 2.39 28.35 6.82
C TRP A 291 2.59 27.17 5.88
N LEU A 292 3.55 26.29 6.16
CA LEU A 292 3.89 25.17 5.29
C LEU A 292 2.74 24.15 5.16
N GLY A 293 1.88 24.03 6.19
CA GLY A 293 0.70 23.18 6.14
C GLY A 293 -0.30 23.63 5.06
N SER A 294 -0.68 24.92 5.04
CA SER A 294 -1.57 25.45 4.00
C SER A 294 -0.95 25.30 2.61
N LEU A 295 0.34 25.59 2.46
CA LEU A 295 1.03 25.46 1.16
C LEU A 295 0.96 24.02 0.63
N ILE A 296 1.26 23.01 1.45
CA ILE A 296 1.24 21.60 1.04
C ILE A 296 -0.19 21.11 0.80
N LEU A 297 -1.11 21.38 1.74
CA LEU A 297 -2.46 20.81 1.71
C LEU A 297 -3.40 21.51 0.72
N THR A 298 -3.07 22.72 0.27
CA THR A 298 -3.97 23.52 -0.59
C THR A 298 -3.27 24.11 -1.82
N HIS A 299 -1.95 23.97 -1.93
CA HIS A 299 -1.09 24.65 -2.92
C HIS A 299 -1.25 26.18 -2.87
N ASN A 300 -1.68 26.71 -1.73
CA ASN A 300 -1.86 28.14 -1.49
C ASN A 300 -1.44 28.48 -0.05
N LEU A 301 -0.61 29.50 0.14
CA LEU A 301 -0.18 29.96 1.47
C LEU A 301 -1.34 30.44 2.34
N ASP A 302 -2.38 31.02 1.73
CA ASP A 302 -3.60 31.51 2.40
C ASP A 302 -4.74 30.50 2.36
N GLY A 303 -4.47 29.26 1.92
CA GLY A 303 -5.47 28.21 1.80
C GLY A 303 -6.09 27.83 3.15
N GLU A 304 -7.40 27.63 3.14
CA GLU A 304 -8.15 27.18 4.31
C GLU A 304 -8.07 25.65 4.44
N VAL A 305 -7.80 25.19 5.64
CA VAL A 305 -7.82 23.78 6.01
C VAL A 305 -8.91 23.57 7.06
N LYS A 306 -9.83 22.65 6.79
CA LYS A 306 -10.93 22.31 7.69
C LYS A 306 -10.42 21.56 8.91
N GLY A 307 -10.99 21.90 10.08
CA GLY A 307 -10.71 21.26 11.36
C GLY A 307 -11.76 20.22 11.76
N LEU A 308 -11.40 19.37 12.71
CA LEU A 308 -12.28 18.31 13.21
C LEU A 308 -13.48 18.83 13.99
N LYS A 309 -13.41 20.03 14.56
CA LYS A 309 -14.54 20.63 15.31
C LYS A 309 -15.73 20.95 14.41
N ASP A 310 -15.53 21.10 13.10
CA ASP A 310 -16.61 21.27 12.12
C ASP A 310 -17.38 19.95 11.84
N VAL A 311 -16.86 18.83 12.32
CA VAL A 311 -17.46 17.50 12.13
C VAL A 311 -18.10 17.03 13.43
N PRO A 312 -19.32 16.46 13.42
CA PRO A 312 -19.93 15.89 14.62
C PRO A 312 -19.00 14.88 15.31
N ALA A 313 -18.93 14.93 16.64
CA ALA A 313 -17.97 14.14 17.41
C ALA A 313 -18.06 12.61 17.16
N ASP A 314 -19.27 12.11 16.92
CA ASP A 314 -19.55 10.70 16.63
C ASP A 314 -19.16 10.27 15.18
N GLN A 315 -18.76 11.23 14.35
CA GLN A 315 -18.32 11.00 12.96
C GLN A 315 -16.82 11.27 12.76
N ARG A 316 -16.12 11.69 13.80
CA ARG A 316 -14.68 11.99 13.73
C ARG A 316 -13.84 10.72 13.76
N PRO A 317 -12.81 10.61 12.92
CA PRO A 317 -11.80 9.56 13.06
C PRO A 317 -10.95 9.79 14.32
N PRO A 318 -10.33 8.74 14.90
CA PRO A 318 -9.31 8.91 15.92
C PRO A 318 -8.11 9.65 15.33
N VAL A 319 -7.48 10.55 16.11
CA VAL A 319 -6.44 11.43 15.55
C VAL A 319 -5.04 10.84 15.68
N ALA A 320 -4.70 10.29 16.84
CA ALA A 320 -3.32 9.89 17.14
C ALA A 320 -2.75 8.88 16.13
N ILE A 321 -3.50 7.83 15.76
CA ILE A 321 -3.00 6.77 14.89
C ILE A 321 -2.76 7.29 13.46
N PRO A 322 -3.71 7.92 12.75
CA PRO A 322 -3.47 8.48 11.42
C PRO A 322 -2.36 9.54 11.42
N PHE A 323 -2.28 10.38 12.46
CA PHE A 323 -1.25 11.40 12.58
C PHE A 323 0.16 10.80 12.60
N PHE A 324 0.44 9.88 13.50
CA PHE A 324 1.77 9.27 13.60
C PHE A 324 2.08 8.36 12.41
N ALA A 325 1.11 7.59 11.94
CA ALA A 325 1.28 6.73 10.77
C ALA A 325 1.66 7.54 9.53
N PHE A 326 1.04 8.69 9.31
CA PHE A 326 1.37 9.56 8.19
C PHE A 326 2.80 10.10 8.30
N ARG A 327 3.24 10.54 9.49
CA ARG A 327 4.62 11.02 9.72
C ARG A 327 5.65 9.91 9.48
N ILE A 328 5.36 8.67 9.90
CA ILE A 328 6.21 7.51 9.62
C ILE A 328 6.29 7.28 8.11
N MET A 329 5.16 7.28 7.39
CA MET A 329 5.13 7.06 5.94
C MET A 329 5.93 8.12 5.19
N VAL A 330 5.73 9.41 5.49
CA VAL A 330 6.45 10.52 4.87
C VAL A 330 7.93 10.51 5.26
N GLY A 331 8.25 10.17 6.52
CA GLY A 331 9.62 9.99 6.99
C GLY A 331 10.35 8.89 6.22
N CYS A 332 9.70 7.76 5.97
CA CYS A 332 10.23 6.70 5.11
C CYS A 332 10.51 7.22 3.69
N ALA A 333 9.58 7.98 3.09
CA ALA A 333 9.77 8.56 1.76
C ALA A 333 10.97 9.53 1.74
N GLY A 334 11.16 10.33 2.79
CA GLY A 334 12.34 11.21 2.94
C GLY A 334 13.66 10.43 3.00
N ILE A 335 13.71 9.33 3.76
CA ILE A 335 14.88 8.45 3.82
C ILE A 335 15.13 7.79 2.46
N MET A 336 14.09 7.29 1.79
CA MET A 336 14.18 6.72 0.44
C MET A 336 14.77 7.72 -0.54
N LEU A 337 14.29 8.96 -0.53
CA LEU A 337 14.82 10.04 -1.36
C LEU A 337 16.29 10.32 -1.06
N GLY A 338 16.67 10.39 0.22
CA GLY A 338 18.07 10.56 0.64
C GLY A 338 18.99 9.45 0.09
N ILE A 339 18.58 8.19 0.17
CA ILE A 339 19.33 7.05 -0.39
C ILE A 339 19.50 7.19 -1.91
N VAL A 340 18.43 7.55 -2.61
CA VAL A 340 18.45 7.73 -4.07
C VAL A 340 19.40 8.87 -4.48
N LEU A 341 19.30 10.01 -3.81
CA LEU A 341 20.15 11.19 -4.10
C LEU A 341 21.64 10.90 -3.82
N VAL A 342 21.95 10.31 -2.67
CA VAL A 342 23.31 9.92 -2.31
C VAL A 342 23.83 8.83 -3.25
N GLY A 343 23.01 7.84 -3.58
CA GLY A 343 23.37 6.79 -4.53
C GLY A 343 23.65 7.33 -5.94
N GLY A 344 22.83 8.26 -6.41
CA GLY A 344 23.04 8.96 -7.69
C GLY A 344 24.32 9.78 -7.69
N TRP A 345 24.58 10.52 -6.62
CA TRP A 345 25.82 11.29 -6.45
C TRP A 345 27.08 10.38 -6.42
N LEU A 346 27.03 9.27 -5.65
CA LEU A 346 28.12 8.29 -5.60
C LEU A 346 28.36 7.63 -6.96
N ARG A 347 27.29 7.35 -7.71
CA ARG A 347 27.39 6.85 -9.10
C ARG A 347 28.12 7.85 -9.99
N TRP A 348 27.72 9.11 -9.95
CA TRP A 348 28.38 10.17 -10.72
C TRP A 348 29.86 10.30 -10.38
N ARG A 349 30.23 10.10 -9.10
CA ARG A 349 31.63 10.09 -8.62
C ARG A 349 32.37 8.78 -8.92
N GLY A 350 31.73 7.77 -9.53
CA GLY A 350 32.33 6.45 -9.77
C GLY A 350 32.56 5.60 -8.52
N ARG A 351 31.96 5.99 -7.36
CA ARG A 351 32.21 5.39 -6.04
C ARG A 351 31.05 4.55 -5.50
N LEU A 352 30.01 4.29 -6.30
CA LEU A 352 28.79 3.56 -5.90
C LEU A 352 29.11 2.20 -5.28
N TYR A 353 30.02 1.45 -5.89
CA TYR A 353 30.33 0.06 -5.49
C TYR A 353 31.42 -0.04 -4.42
N SER A 354 32.14 1.05 -4.13
CA SER A 354 33.28 1.07 -3.21
C SER A 354 32.97 1.76 -1.87
N THR A 355 31.87 2.51 -1.75
CA THR A 355 31.53 3.25 -0.53
C THR A 355 30.82 2.33 0.47
N SER A 356 31.59 1.69 1.35
CA SER A 356 31.09 0.68 2.31
C SER A 356 29.99 1.22 3.23
N LEU A 357 30.07 2.49 3.68
CA LEU A 357 29.04 3.11 4.51
C LEU A 357 27.70 3.18 3.79
N PHE A 358 27.69 3.65 2.53
CA PHE A 358 26.47 3.70 1.72
C PHE A 358 25.85 2.30 1.53
N LEU A 359 26.67 1.32 1.18
CA LEU A 359 26.20 -0.05 1.01
C LEU A 359 25.62 -0.66 2.31
N ARG A 360 26.15 -0.29 3.48
CA ARG A 360 25.57 -0.69 4.79
C ARG A 360 24.23 -0.01 5.06
N LEU A 361 24.15 1.31 4.79
CA LEU A 361 22.89 2.05 4.96
C LEU A 361 21.79 1.50 4.07
N VAL A 362 22.09 1.19 2.81
CA VAL A 362 21.15 0.55 1.89
C VAL A 362 20.64 -0.81 2.44
N GLN A 363 21.51 -1.61 3.07
CA GLN A 363 21.09 -2.87 3.70
C GLN A 363 20.20 -2.65 4.91
N LEU A 364 20.47 -1.65 5.72
CA LEU A 364 19.67 -1.32 6.91
C LEU A 364 18.25 -0.88 6.54
N VAL A 365 18.10 -0.15 5.42
CA VAL A 365 16.82 0.36 4.97
C VAL A 365 16.03 -0.64 4.10
N ALA A 366 16.45 -1.89 3.99
CA ALA A 366 15.72 -2.92 3.24
C ALA A 366 14.22 -2.99 3.55
N PRO A 367 13.76 -2.94 4.83
CA PRO A 367 12.34 -3.04 5.17
C PRO A 367 11.55 -1.73 5.02
N ILE A 368 12.18 -0.62 4.62
CA ILE A 368 11.58 0.72 4.66
C ILE A 368 10.30 0.83 3.84
N GLY A 369 10.22 0.14 2.70
CA GLY A 369 9.03 0.10 1.87
C GLY A 369 7.85 -0.58 2.57
N PHE A 370 8.10 -1.69 3.24
CA PHE A 370 7.07 -2.39 4.03
C PHE A 370 6.55 -1.53 5.18
N VAL A 371 7.43 -0.83 5.88
CA VAL A 371 7.04 0.09 6.95
C VAL A 371 6.17 1.22 6.39
N ALA A 372 6.55 1.81 5.26
CA ALA A 372 5.77 2.86 4.60
C ALA A 372 4.39 2.37 4.14
N VAL A 373 4.31 1.15 3.58
CA VAL A 373 3.03 0.54 3.14
C VAL A 373 2.09 0.32 4.31
N ILE A 374 2.55 -0.30 5.40
CA ILE A 374 1.71 -0.51 6.60
C ILE A 374 1.27 0.83 7.20
N ALA A 375 2.17 1.79 7.33
CA ALA A 375 1.84 3.12 7.82
C ALA A 375 0.77 3.80 6.92
N GLY A 376 0.91 3.73 5.59
CA GLY A 376 -0.08 4.26 4.65
C GLY A 376 -1.45 3.60 4.77
N TRP A 377 -1.50 2.28 4.98
CA TRP A 377 -2.76 1.58 5.22
C TRP A 377 -3.39 1.96 6.57
N CYS A 378 -2.61 2.15 7.63
CA CYS A 378 -3.10 2.69 8.90
C CYS A 378 -3.72 4.08 8.69
N VAL A 379 -3.08 4.97 7.95
CA VAL A 379 -3.64 6.29 7.58
C VAL A 379 -4.99 6.14 6.88
N THR A 380 -5.05 5.26 5.90
CA THR A 380 -6.23 5.06 5.05
C THR A 380 -7.41 4.50 5.83
N GLU A 381 -7.20 3.41 6.57
CA GLU A 381 -8.30 2.62 7.16
C GLU A 381 -8.67 3.11 8.57
N VAL A 382 -7.73 3.57 9.36
CA VAL A 382 -8.04 4.19 10.66
C VAL A 382 -8.58 5.61 10.45
N GLY A 383 -8.04 6.35 9.48
CA GLY A 383 -8.55 7.67 9.10
C GLY A 383 -9.95 7.65 8.48
N ARG A 384 -10.47 6.50 8.04
CA ARG A 384 -11.84 6.35 7.57
C ARG A 384 -12.85 6.16 8.71
N GLN A 385 -12.40 5.73 9.89
CA GLN A 385 -13.32 5.49 11.00
C GLN A 385 -14.14 6.74 11.35
N PRO A 386 -15.37 6.58 11.85
CA PRO A 386 -16.06 5.34 12.25
C PRO A 386 -16.78 4.57 11.11
N TRP A 387 -16.43 4.82 9.85
CA TRP A 387 -17.12 4.27 8.68
C TRP A 387 -16.45 3.02 8.12
N THR A 388 -17.23 2.05 7.70
CA THR A 388 -16.81 0.95 6.82
C THR A 388 -17.00 1.34 5.36
N VAL A 389 -18.17 1.90 5.00
CA VAL A 389 -18.40 2.62 3.74
C VAL A 389 -18.59 4.08 4.11
N TYR A 390 -17.72 4.95 3.62
CA TYR A 390 -17.61 6.33 4.08
C TYR A 390 -18.93 7.09 3.97
N GLY A 391 -19.39 7.65 5.10
CA GLY A 391 -20.64 8.41 5.22
C GLY A 391 -21.93 7.57 5.21
N LEU A 392 -21.88 6.25 4.96
CA LEU A 392 -23.05 5.43 4.69
C LEU A 392 -23.22 4.25 5.66
N LEU A 393 -22.17 3.50 5.94
CA LEU A 393 -22.21 2.34 6.82
C LEU A 393 -21.15 2.45 7.91
N ARG A 394 -21.58 2.49 9.17
CA ARG A 394 -20.65 2.56 10.31
C ARG A 394 -20.05 1.19 10.63
N THR A 395 -18.80 1.19 11.10
CA THR A 395 -18.09 -0.04 11.52
C THR A 395 -18.85 -0.80 12.62
N ALA A 396 -19.45 -0.09 13.57
CA ALA A 396 -20.28 -0.72 14.61
C ALA A 396 -21.53 -1.43 14.06
N GLN A 397 -22.05 -0.99 12.91
CA GLN A 397 -23.19 -1.60 12.23
C GLN A 397 -22.79 -2.75 11.30
N SER A 398 -21.50 -2.88 11.01
CA SER A 398 -20.93 -3.84 10.07
C SER A 398 -20.67 -5.22 10.70
N ALA A 399 -20.52 -5.27 12.01
CA ALA A 399 -20.18 -6.48 12.76
C ALA A 399 -21.33 -7.50 12.75
N SER A 400 -20.99 -8.76 12.83
CA SER A 400 -21.94 -9.87 12.88
C SER A 400 -22.78 -9.80 14.17
N PRO A 401 -24.08 -10.13 14.12
CA PRO A 401 -24.98 -10.00 15.28
C PRO A 401 -24.68 -11.00 16.39
N SER A 402 -24.07 -12.13 16.06
CA SER A 402 -23.79 -13.25 16.97
C SER A 402 -22.28 -13.46 17.16
N LEU A 403 -21.51 -12.38 17.36
CA LEU A 403 -20.09 -12.49 17.68
C LEU A 403 -19.90 -13.17 19.04
N SER A 404 -19.12 -14.23 19.08
CA SER A 404 -18.65 -14.86 20.31
C SER A 404 -17.13 -15.01 20.26
N LEU A 405 -16.51 -15.17 21.42
CA LEU A 405 -15.06 -15.41 21.54
C LEU A 405 -14.60 -16.69 20.81
N ILE A 406 -15.52 -17.61 20.52
CA ILE A 406 -15.23 -18.85 19.77
C ILE A 406 -14.95 -18.53 18.28
N HIS A 407 -15.50 -17.44 17.75
CA HIS A 407 -15.34 -17.04 16.35
C HIS A 407 -14.13 -16.09 16.13
N ILE A 408 -13.46 -15.72 17.18
CA ILE A 408 -12.31 -14.81 17.19
C ILE A 408 -11.05 -15.55 17.64
#